data_bc99cf478bb9a686e951b2306cb7597b
#
_entry.id   bc99cf478bb9a686e951b2306cb7597b
#
_cell.length_a   1.000
_cell.length_b   1.000
_cell.length_c   1.000
_cell.angle_alpha   90.00
_cell.angle_beta   90.00
_cell.angle_gamma   90.00
#
_symmetry.space_group_name_H-M   'P 1'
#
loop_
_entity.id
_entity.type
_entity.pdbx_description
1 polymer ?
#
loop_
_entity_poly.entity_id
_entity_poly.type
_entity_poly.pdbx_seq_one_letter_code
_entity_poly.pdbx_strand_id
1 'polypeptide(L)'
;MSKWDEIFSEKGKLFTKPHPDIERITNLFKEKGVKRVLDLGCGTGRHLIYLSKKGFEVYGMDSSPKALEISKKWLNEENEKAELQLHRIEHKFPYENGFFDAIISIQVIHHNLMKDIIFTINEIERILKSKGIIYITFPRLGGGSKIDNWELKEIEKGTYIPQAGREKGLPHHFFTIEEINEVFKSFNLLEIYDDRTNHRAILGIKK
;
A
#
# COMPACT_ATOMS: atom_id res chain seq x y z
N MET A 1 -19.77 -1.28 6.15
CA MET A 1 -18.48 -1.79 6.69
C MET A 1 -17.68 -2.29 5.50
N SER A 2 -16.41 -1.94 5.36
CA SER A 2 -15.59 -2.49 4.27
C SER A 2 -15.21 -3.94 4.57
N LYS A 3 -14.87 -4.74 3.55
CA LYS A 3 -14.43 -6.12 3.75
C LYS A 3 -13.18 -6.20 4.65
N TRP A 4 -12.26 -5.27 4.50
CA TRP A 4 -11.09 -5.17 5.37
C TRP A 4 -11.45 -4.85 6.82
N ASP A 5 -12.48 -4.03 7.07
CA ASP A 5 -12.94 -3.74 8.42
C ASP A 5 -13.54 -4.98 9.11
N GLU A 6 -14.28 -5.83 8.37
CA GLU A 6 -14.73 -7.14 8.86
C GLU A 6 -13.54 -8.03 9.23
N ILE A 7 -12.55 -8.16 8.31
CA ILE A 7 -11.36 -8.98 8.52
C ILE A 7 -10.60 -8.53 9.78
N PHE A 8 -10.36 -7.23 9.95
CA PHE A 8 -9.64 -6.72 11.13
C PHE A 8 -10.47 -6.83 12.41
N SER A 9 -11.80 -6.75 12.33
CA SER A 9 -12.68 -6.97 13.48
C SER A 9 -12.64 -8.42 13.98
N GLU A 10 -12.58 -9.38 13.04
CA GLU A 10 -12.51 -10.81 13.39
C GLU A 10 -11.11 -11.27 13.82
N LYS A 11 -10.07 -10.81 13.14
CA LYS A 11 -8.70 -11.34 13.28
C LYS A 11 -7.77 -10.45 14.10
N GLY A 12 -8.19 -9.21 14.37
CA GLY A 12 -7.35 -8.26 15.11
C GLY A 12 -6.08 -7.87 14.36
N LYS A 13 -4.95 -7.86 15.07
CA LYS A 13 -3.64 -7.47 14.53
C LYS A 13 -3.09 -8.53 13.55
N LEU A 14 -3.34 -8.31 12.26
CA LEU A 14 -2.75 -9.10 11.18
C LEU A 14 -1.41 -8.51 10.75
N PHE A 15 -0.55 -9.36 10.17
CA PHE A 15 0.71 -8.92 9.55
C PHE A 15 1.57 -8.06 10.49
N THR A 16 2.08 -8.66 11.56
CA THR A 16 2.87 -7.94 12.57
C THR A 16 4.32 -7.66 12.15
N LYS A 17 4.85 -8.42 11.19
CA LYS A 17 6.22 -8.24 10.67
C LYS A 17 6.22 -7.24 9.52
N PRO A 18 7.13 -6.26 9.51
CA PRO A 18 7.33 -5.39 8.36
C PRO A 18 7.68 -6.18 7.09
N HIS A 19 7.43 -5.57 5.93
CA HIS A 19 7.80 -6.16 4.64
C HIS A 19 9.33 -6.43 4.58
N PRO A 20 9.79 -7.55 4.02
CA PRO A 20 11.22 -7.90 4.01
C PRO A 20 12.14 -6.85 3.38
N ASP A 21 11.65 -6.10 2.39
CA ASP A 21 12.44 -5.08 1.71
C ASP A 21 12.40 -3.70 2.40
N ILE A 22 11.59 -3.53 3.45
CA ILE A 22 11.38 -2.20 4.06
C ILE A 22 12.67 -1.60 4.61
N GLU A 23 13.59 -2.43 5.09
CA GLU A 23 14.88 -1.95 5.57
C GLU A 23 15.72 -1.34 4.44
N ARG A 24 15.82 -2.02 3.30
CA ARG A 24 16.50 -1.49 2.11
C ARG A 24 15.86 -0.18 1.63
N ILE A 25 14.53 -0.15 1.57
CA ILE A 25 13.78 1.03 1.14
C ILE A 25 13.99 2.21 2.09
N THR A 26 13.95 1.99 3.39
CA THR A 26 14.17 3.08 4.37
C THR A 26 15.61 3.57 4.42
N ASN A 27 16.59 2.72 4.11
CA ASN A 27 17.97 3.15 3.94
C ASN A 27 18.10 4.10 2.74
N LEU A 28 17.48 3.76 1.60
CA LEU A 28 17.39 4.67 0.44
C LEU A 28 16.68 5.98 0.82
N PHE A 29 15.59 5.92 1.57
CA PHE A 29 14.89 7.13 2.04
C PHE A 29 15.82 8.04 2.83
N LYS A 30 16.62 7.50 3.75
CA LYS A 30 17.61 8.27 4.52
C LYS A 30 18.69 8.90 3.64
N GLU A 31 19.25 8.13 2.70
CA GLU A 31 20.24 8.63 1.74
C GLU A 31 19.70 9.77 0.88
N LYS A 32 18.40 9.75 0.56
CA LYS A 32 17.71 10.79 -0.21
C LYS A 32 17.14 11.94 0.63
N GLY A 33 17.37 11.93 1.95
CA GLY A 33 16.91 12.99 2.86
C GLY A 33 15.39 13.05 3.05
N VAL A 34 14.68 11.93 2.84
CA VAL A 34 13.23 11.80 3.09
C VAL A 34 12.93 12.11 4.54
N LYS A 35 11.89 12.89 4.78
CA LYS A 35 11.37 13.20 6.12
C LYS A 35 9.96 12.67 6.32
N ARG A 36 9.01 13.07 5.46
CA ARG A 36 7.60 12.70 5.54
C ARG A 36 7.30 11.48 4.70
N VAL A 37 6.76 10.44 5.34
CA VAL A 37 6.40 9.18 4.66
C VAL A 37 4.93 8.87 4.91
N LEU A 38 4.18 8.60 3.83
CA LEU A 38 2.83 8.06 3.89
C LEU A 38 2.87 6.54 3.72
N ASP A 39 2.25 5.80 4.64
CA ASP A 39 1.87 4.39 4.47
C ASP A 39 0.41 4.36 4.00
N LEU A 40 0.22 4.17 2.70
CA LEU A 40 -1.08 4.17 2.04
C LEU A 40 -1.69 2.76 2.12
N GLY A 41 -2.81 2.63 2.86
CA GLY A 41 -3.38 1.35 3.26
C GLY A 41 -2.60 0.72 4.42
N CYS A 42 -2.37 1.51 5.47
CA CYS A 42 -1.47 1.15 6.58
C CYS A 42 -1.95 -0.04 7.43
N GLY A 43 -3.21 -0.46 7.28
CA GLY A 43 -3.79 -1.57 8.04
C GLY A 43 -3.62 -1.38 9.55
N THR A 44 -3.14 -2.42 10.23
CA THR A 44 -2.93 -2.39 11.69
C THR A 44 -1.58 -1.79 12.12
N GLY A 45 -0.81 -1.16 11.22
CA GLY A 45 0.27 -0.25 11.57
C GLY A 45 1.68 -0.83 11.62
N ARG A 46 1.93 -2.03 11.04
CA ARG A 46 3.27 -2.67 11.08
C ARG A 46 4.39 -1.79 10.50
N HIS A 47 4.11 -1.08 9.41
CA HIS A 47 5.09 -0.19 8.79
C HIS A 47 5.12 1.18 9.46
N LEU A 48 4.00 1.65 10.02
CA LEU A 48 3.98 2.89 10.81
C LEU A 48 4.95 2.82 11.98
N ILE A 49 4.88 1.71 12.77
CA ILE A 49 5.80 1.46 13.87
C ILE A 49 7.25 1.43 13.38
N TYR A 50 7.51 0.68 12.30
CA TYR A 50 8.85 0.54 11.76
C TYR A 50 9.43 1.88 11.30
N LEU A 51 8.66 2.66 10.53
CA LEU A 51 9.08 3.95 9.99
C LEU A 51 9.30 4.99 11.10
N SER A 52 8.41 5.02 12.10
CA SER A 52 8.55 5.91 13.26
C SER A 52 9.84 5.61 14.04
N LYS A 53 10.13 4.34 14.32
CA LYS A 53 11.40 3.88 14.96
C LYS A 53 12.64 4.24 14.14
N LYS A 54 12.51 4.41 12.81
CA LYS A 54 13.61 4.88 11.95
C LYS A 54 13.75 6.40 11.91
N GLY A 55 12.86 7.14 12.59
CA GLY A 55 12.91 8.59 12.76
C GLY A 55 12.24 9.39 11.64
N PHE A 56 11.35 8.77 10.86
CA PHE A 56 10.54 9.49 9.88
C PHE A 56 9.33 10.16 10.54
N GLU A 57 8.85 11.24 9.95
CA GLU A 57 7.54 11.83 10.19
C GLU A 57 6.50 10.98 9.43
N VAL A 58 5.70 10.20 10.16
CA VAL A 58 4.91 9.11 9.60
C VAL A 58 3.43 9.44 9.56
N TYR A 59 2.82 9.16 8.43
CA TYR A 59 1.40 9.28 8.18
C TYR A 59 0.85 7.92 7.73
N GLY A 60 -0.32 7.56 8.24
CA GLY A 60 -1.04 6.34 7.85
C GLY A 60 -2.42 6.66 7.35
N MET A 61 -2.82 6.09 6.23
CA MET A 61 -4.17 6.21 5.70
C MET A 61 -4.76 4.82 5.46
N ASP A 62 -5.96 4.58 5.96
CA ASP A 62 -6.69 3.32 5.75
C ASP A 62 -8.20 3.56 5.74
N SER A 63 -8.96 2.68 5.08
CA SER A 63 -10.42 2.74 4.99
C SER A 63 -11.13 2.04 6.15
N SER A 64 -10.42 1.26 6.98
CA SER A 64 -10.96 0.52 8.11
C SER A 64 -10.80 1.29 9.42
N PRO A 65 -11.90 1.74 10.05
CA PRO A 65 -11.84 2.30 11.41
C PRO A 65 -11.19 1.33 12.41
N LYS A 66 -11.47 0.02 12.27
CA LYS A 66 -10.92 -0.99 13.16
C LYS A 66 -9.40 -1.15 13.00
N ALA A 67 -8.90 -1.11 11.78
CA ALA A 67 -7.46 -1.14 11.54
C ALA A 67 -6.76 0.06 12.20
N LEU A 68 -7.32 1.25 12.05
CA LEU A 68 -6.75 2.47 12.64
C LEU A 68 -6.83 2.48 14.18
N GLU A 69 -7.90 1.94 14.77
CA GLU A 69 -8.00 1.74 16.22
C GLU A 69 -6.84 0.85 16.72
N ILE A 70 -6.61 -0.29 16.04
CA ILE A 70 -5.53 -1.22 16.37
C ILE A 70 -4.15 -0.56 16.16
N SER A 71 -3.96 0.17 15.04
CA SER A 71 -2.73 0.92 14.77
C SER A 71 -2.43 1.93 15.88
N LYS A 72 -3.41 2.72 16.28
CA LYS A 72 -3.27 3.71 17.35
C LYS A 72 -2.86 3.08 18.68
N LYS A 73 -3.51 1.95 19.03
CA LYS A 73 -3.15 1.20 20.24
C LYS A 73 -1.72 0.70 20.17
N TRP A 74 -1.31 0.12 19.04
CA TRP A 74 0.03 -0.41 18.85
C TRP A 74 1.10 0.68 18.87
N LEU A 75 0.87 1.82 18.22
CA LEU A 75 1.77 2.99 18.31
C LEU A 75 1.98 3.42 19.77
N ASN A 76 0.92 3.50 20.56
CA ASN A 76 1.01 3.84 21.99
C ASN A 76 1.79 2.78 22.80
N GLU A 77 1.58 1.49 22.53
CA GLU A 77 2.32 0.39 23.18
C GLU A 77 3.83 0.46 22.93
N GLU A 78 4.22 0.92 21.73
CA GLU A 78 5.62 1.05 21.30
C GLU A 78 6.23 2.43 21.59
N ASN A 79 5.47 3.36 22.19
CA ASN A 79 5.84 4.77 22.38
C ASN A 79 6.22 5.49 21.08
N GLU A 80 5.57 5.12 19.97
CA GLU A 80 5.79 5.67 18.65
C GLU A 80 4.62 6.57 18.22
N LYS A 81 4.83 7.40 17.19
CA LYS A 81 3.82 8.36 16.72
C LYS A 81 3.66 8.27 15.20
N ALA A 82 2.40 8.36 14.76
CA ALA A 82 2.03 8.59 13.37
C ALA A 82 0.71 9.38 13.33
N GLU A 83 0.52 10.17 12.28
CA GLU A 83 -0.77 10.78 11.99
C GLU A 83 -1.64 9.78 11.24
N LEU A 84 -2.84 9.48 11.76
CA LEU A 84 -3.75 8.49 11.19
C LEU A 84 -4.95 9.17 10.56
N GLN A 85 -5.24 8.81 9.30
CA GLN A 85 -6.34 9.34 8.53
C GLN A 85 -7.28 8.21 8.08
N LEU A 86 -8.54 8.26 8.52
CA LEU A 86 -9.58 7.39 7.98
C LEU A 86 -10.01 7.91 6.61
N HIS A 87 -9.66 7.17 5.56
CA HIS A 87 -9.95 7.59 4.19
C HIS A 87 -9.90 6.43 3.20
N ARG A 88 -10.67 6.52 2.13
CA ARG A 88 -10.69 5.55 1.04
C ARG A 88 -9.79 6.02 -0.09
N ILE A 89 -9.00 5.08 -0.67
CA ILE A 89 -7.98 5.42 -1.68
C ILE A 89 -8.57 5.84 -3.03
N GLU A 90 -9.81 5.50 -3.33
CA GLU A 90 -10.53 5.91 -4.54
C GLU A 90 -11.19 7.31 -4.41
N HIS A 91 -10.92 8.05 -3.33
CA HIS A 91 -11.36 9.43 -3.15
C HIS A 91 -10.17 10.39 -3.10
N LYS A 92 -10.42 11.68 -3.37
CA LYS A 92 -9.38 12.72 -3.32
C LYS A 92 -8.74 12.76 -1.93
N PHE A 93 -7.41 12.58 -1.88
CA PHE A 93 -6.68 12.53 -0.62
C PHE A 93 -6.68 13.85 0.12
N PRO A 94 -6.82 13.85 1.47
CA PRO A 94 -6.93 15.05 2.30
C PRO A 94 -5.56 15.69 2.59
N TYR A 95 -4.70 15.73 1.59
CA TYR A 95 -3.36 16.30 1.65
C TYR A 95 -3.13 17.29 0.51
N GLU A 96 -2.29 18.29 0.75
CA GLU A 96 -1.89 19.26 -0.26
C GLU A 96 -0.97 18.65 -1.32
N ASN A 97 -0.83 19.36 -2.44
CA ASN A 97 0.09 18.97 -3.49
C ASN A 97 1.54 18.96 -2.97
N GLY A 98 2.30 17.91 -3.25
CA GLY A 98 3.69 17.85 -2.87
C GLY A 98 3.95 17.84 -1.36
N PHE A 99 3.07 17.23 -0.58
CA PHE A 99 3.18 17.18 0.88
C PHE A 99 4.21 16.13 1.34
N PHE A 100 4.28 14.97 0.68
CA PHE A 100 5.13 13.85 1.10
C PHE A 100 6.44 13.77 0.32
N ASP A 101 7.50 13.34 1.00
CA ASP A 101 8.79 13.01 0.38
C ASP A 101 8.78 11.58 -0.18
N ALA A 102 8.07 10.67 0.49
CA ALA A 102 7.91 9.29 0.03
C ALA A 102 6.54 8.71 0.37
N ILE A 103 6.09 7.75 -0.43
CA ILE A 103 4.86 6.99 -0.21
C ILE A 103 5.18 5.50 -0.36
N ILE A 104 4.76 4.70 0.62
CA ILE A 104 4.73 3.25 0.50
C ILE A 104 3.28 2.77 0.40
N SER A 105 3.04 1.71 -0.38
CA SER A 105 1.73 1.05 -0.46
C SER A 105 1.93 -0.45 -0.69
N ILE A 106 1.74 -1.23 0.36
CA ILE A 106 2.09 -2.65 0.38
C ILE A 106 0.83 -3.49 0.30
N GLN A 107 0.56 -4.06 -0.88
CA GLN A 107 -0.60 -4.92 -1.14
C GLN A 107 -1.95 -4.18 -0.93
N VAL A 108 -2.12 -2.99 -1.53
CA VAL A 108 -3.31 -2.16 -1.31
C VAL A 108 -4.00 -1.75 -2.61
N ILE A 109 -3.31 -1.01 -3.49
CA ILE A 109 -3.98 -0.29 -4.59
C ILE A 109 -4.65 -1.20 -5.62
N HIS A 110 -4.23 -2.45 -5.70
CA HIS A 110 -4.80 -3.46 -6.60
C HIS A 110 -6.22 -3.94 -6.18
N HIS A 111 -6.67 -3.61 -4.97
CA HIS A 111 -8.01 -3.98 -4.49
C HIS A 111 -9.12 -3.07 -5.03
N ASN A 112 -8.99 -2.61 -6.27
CA ASN A 112 -9.95 -1.73 -6.94
C ASN A 112 -10.11 -2.09 -8.42
N LEU A 113 -11.08 -1.48 -9.08
CA LEU A 113 -11.19 -1.47 -10.53
C LEU A 113 -10.13 -0.55 -11.13
N MET A 114 -9.73 -0.80 -12.36
CA MET A 114 -8.66 -0.05 -13.04
C MET A 114 -8.89 1.47 -13.02
N LYS A 115 -10.13 1.94 -13.20
CA LYS A 115 -10.46 3.37 -13.12
C LYS A 115 -10.10 4.01 -11.78
N ASP A 116 -10.35 3.29 -10.67
CA ASP A 116 -10.09 3.76 -9.32
C ASP A 116 -8.61 3.63 -8.95
N ILE A 117 -7.94 2.61 -9.52
CA ILE A 117 -6.48 2.46 -9.44
C ILE A 117 -5.78 3.65 -10.11
N ILE A 118 -6.19 4.02 -11.33
CA ILE A 118 -5.64 5.19 -12.05
C ILE A 118 -5.89 6.47 -11.25
N PHE A 119 -7.09 6.64 -10.69
CA PHE A 119 -7.38 7.78 -9.82
C PHE A 119 -6.44 7.82 -8.61
N THR A 120 -6.25 6.68 -7.93
CA THR A 120 -5.36 6.55 -6.77
C THR A 120 -3.91 6.91 -7.15
N ILE A 121 -3.41 6.43 -8.30
CA ILE A 121 -2.05 6.74 -8.77
C ILE A 121 -1.89 8.24 -9.05
N ASN A 122 -2.90 8.89 -9.65
CA ASN A 122 -2.89 10.34 -9.88
C ASN A 122 -2.89 11.12 -8.56
N GLU A 123 -3.60 10.67 -7.54
CA GLU A 123 -3.57 11.28 -6.21
C GLU A 123 -2.22 11.06 -5.50
N ILE A 124 -1.62 9.87 -5.63
CA ILE A 124 -0.24 9.60 -5.17
C ILE A 124 0.71 10.60 -5.83
N GLU A 125 0.63 10.75 -7.15
CA GLU A 125 1.44 11.72 -7.87
C GLU A 125 1.21 13.15 -7.37
N ARG A 126 -0.04 13.56 -7.17
CA ARG A 126 -0.38 14.91 -6.73
C ARG A 126 0.22 15.25 -5.37
N ILE A 127 0.08 14.36 -4.37
CA ILE A 127 0.52 14.62 -3.00
C ILE A 127 2.02 14.37 -2.78
N LEU A 128 2.69 13.72 -3.73
CA LEU A 128 4.13 13.47 -3.68
C LEU A 128 4.90 14.68 -4.23
N LYS A 129 5.96 15.08 -3.56
CA LYS A 129 6.88 16.14 -4.02
C LYS A 129 7.54 15.75 -5.35
N SER A 130 8.00 16.75 -6.11
CA SER A 130 8.93 16.49 -7.23
C SER A 130 10.15 15.74 -6.70
N LYS A 131 10.61 14.71 -7.44
CA LYS A 131 11.66 13.79 -7.01
C LYS A 131 11.32 12.93 -5.80
N GLY A 132 10.08 12.98 -5.31
CA GLY A 132 9.59 12.08 -4.24
C GLY A 132 9.57 10.62 -4.69
N ILE A 133 9.63 9.72 -3.72
CA ILE A 133 9.87 8.29 -3.94
C ILE A 133 8.60 7.50 -3.67
N ILE A 134 8.30 6.51 -4.52
CA ILE A 134 7.26 5.52 -4.29
C ILE A 134 7.86 4.12 -4.11
N TYR A 135 7.30 3.35 -3.19
CA TYR A 135 7.51 1.91 -3.08
C TYR A 135 6.15 1.21 -2.97
N ILE A 136 5.79 0.43 -3.99
CA ILE A 136 4.44 -0.15 -4.09
C ILE A 136 4.56 -1.63 -4.44
N THR A 137 3.71 -2.48 -3.83
CA THR A 137 3.67 -3.90 -4.15
C THR A 137 2.28 -4.35 -4.59
N PHE A 138 2.24 -5.31 -5.52
CA PHE A 138 1.04 -5.87 -6.10
C PHE A 138 1.08 -7.40 -6.09
N PRO A 139 -0.08 -8.09 -6.09
CA PRO A 139 -0.11 -9.52 -6.30
C PRO A 139 0.33 -9.88 -7.73
N ARG A 140 0.78 -11.11 -7.90
CA ARG A 140 1.06 -11.71 -9.20
C ARG A 140 0.01 -12.75 -9.53
N LEU A 141 -0.42 -12.80 -10.78
CA LEU A 141 -1.27 -13.88 -11.23
C LEU A 141 -0.51 -15.22 -11.09
N GLY A 142 -1.09 -16.18 -10.39
CA GLY A 142 -0.43 -17.44 -10.06
C GLY A 142 0.57 -17.39 -8.89
N GLY A 143 0.76 -16.21 -8.27
CA GLY A 143 1.64 -16.02 -7.12
C GLY A 143 0.98 -16.20 -5.76
N GLY A 144 -0.32 -16.46 -5.71
CA GLY A 144 -1.07 -16.64 -4.47
C GLY A 144 -0.57 -17.77 -3.60
N SER A 145 -0.81 -17.69 -2.29
CA SER A 145 -0.45 -18.78 -1.38
C SER A 145 -1.22 -20.04 -1.78
N LYS A 146 -0.56 -21.19 -1.71
CA LYS A 146 -1.18 -22.52 -1.98
C LYS A 146 -2.35 -22.84 -1.01
N ILE A 147 -2.60 -21.98 -0.04
CA ILE A 147 -3.57 -22.16 1.05
C ILE A 147 -4.97 -21.68 0.63
N ASP A 148 -5.06 -20.69 -0.25
CA ASP A 148 -6.34 -20.18 -0.70
C ASP A 148 -6.65 -20.76 -2.08
N ASN A 149 -7.58 -21.73 -2.15
CA ASN A 149 -8.21 -22.14 -3.41
C ASN A 149 -9.11 -20.99 -3.89
N TRP A 150 -8.47 -19.97 -4.42
CA TRP A 150 -9.17 -18.83 -4.99
C TRP A 150 -9.75 -19.22 -6.33
N GLU A 151 -11.04 -19.47 -6.38
CA GLU A 151 -11.77 -19.48 -7.64
C GLU A 151 -11.89 -18.02 -8.08
N LEU A 152 -11.10 -17.64 -9.07
CA LEU A 152 -11.06 -16.25 -9.57
C LEU A 152 -12.07 -16.07 -10.70
N LYS A 153 -13.00 -15.11 -10.53
CA LYS A 153 -13.91 -14.67 -11.59
C LYS A 153 -13.43 -13.33 -12.14
N GLU A 154 -13.07 -13.28 -13.40
CA GLU A 154 -12.72 -12.03 -14.08
C GLU A 154 -13.96 -11.13 -14.22
N ILE A 155 -13.83 -9.84 -13.87
CA ILE A 155 -14.89 -8.84 -13.92
C ILE A 155 -14.57 -7.68 -14.88
N GLU A 156 -13.29 -7.42 -15.10
CA GLU A 156 -12.75 -6.60 -16.17
C GLU A 156 -11.36 -7.15 -16.51
N LYS A 157 -10.79 -6.73 -17.62
CA LYS A 157 -9.48 -7.24 -18.06
C LYS A 157 -8.42 -7.11 -16.95
N GLY A 158 -7.87 -8.23 -16.51
CA GLY A 158 -6.85 -8.29 -15.48
C GLY A 158 -7.34 -8.10 -14.05
N THR A 159 -8.63 -7.82 -13.83
CA THR A 159 -9.24 -7.69 -12.50
C THR A 159 -10.17 -8.84 -12.20
N TYR A 160 -9.92 -9.52 -11.09
CA TYR A 160 -10.62 -10.73 -10.67
C TYR A 160 -11.23 -10.57 -9.28
N ILE A 161 -12.31 -11.29 -9.03
CA ILE A 161 -12.92 -11.41 -7.69
C ILE A 161 -12.80 -12.86 -7.22
N PRO A 162 -12.11 -13.12 -6.09
CA PRO A 162 -12.13 -14.42 -5.43
C PRO A 162 -13.54 -14.82 -5.04
N GLN A 163 -13.92 -16.05 -5.37
CA GLN A 163 -15.23 -16.64 -5.01
C GLN A 163 -15.17 -17.39 -3.67
N ALA A 164 -13.98 -17.63 -3.16
CA ALA A 164 -13.71 -18.30 -1.88
C ALA A 164 -12.58 -17.62 -1.13
N GLY A 165 -12.29 -18.09 0.10
CA GLY A 165 -11.21 -17.59 0.92
C GLY A 165 -11.53 -16.30 1.68
N ARG A 166 -10.53 -15.78 2.40
CA ARG A 166 -10.65 -14.62 3.28
C ARG A 166 -11.02 -13.34 2.52
N GLU A 167 -10.52 -13.19 1.31
CA GLU A 167 -10.69 -12.01 0.47
C GLU A 167 -11.82 -12.16 -0.57
N LYS A 168 -12.72 -13.14 -0.35
CA LYS A 168 -13.91 -13.34 -1.18
C LYS A 168 -14.67 -12.03 -1.38
N GLY A 169 -14.94 -11.69 -2.64
CA GLY A 169 -15.69 -10.50 -3.02
C GLY A 169 -14.84 -9.23 -3.18
N LEU A 170 -13.56 -9.24 -2.83
CA LEU A 170 -12.65 -8.11 -3.08
C LEU A 170 -12.11 -8.18 -4.51
N PRO A 171 -12.12 -7.09 -5.27
CA PRO A 171 -11.42 -7.05 -6.56
C PRO A 171 -9.91 -7.15 -6.36
N HIS A 172 -9.24 -7.85 -7.28
CA HIS A 172 -7.79 -7.98 -7.35
C HIS A 172 -7.36 -7.73 -8.79
N HIS A 173 -6.68 -6.63 -9.03
CA HIS A 173 -6.07 -6.36 -10.32
C HIS A 173 -4.63 -6.91 -10.35
N PHE A 174 -4.34 -7.77 -11.34
CA PHE A 174 -3.04 -8.38 -11.56
C PHE A 174 -2.34 -7.67 -12.72
N PHE A 175 -1.48 -6.75 -12.40
CA PHE A 175 -0.78 -5.93 -13.38
C PHE A 175 0.17 -6.73 -14.25
N THR A 176 0.15 -6.47 -15.56
CA THR A 176 1.28 -6.79 -16.45
C THR A 176 2.39 -5.73 -16.30
N ILE A 177 3.59 -6.02 -16.81
CA ILE A 177 4.71 -5.06 -16.82
C ILE A 177 4.36 -3.84 -17.69
N GLU A 178 3.67 -4.07 -18.81
CA GLU A 178 3.24 -3.04 -19.76
C GLU A 178 2.24 -2.08 -19.06
N GLU A 179 1.25 -2.63 -18.35
CA GLU A 179 0.28 -1.83 -17.57
C GLU A 179 0.97 -1.01 -16.47
N ILE A 180 1.94 -1.61 -15.74
CA ILE A 180 2.72 -0.87 -14.74
C ILE A 180 3.43 0.33 -15.38
N ASN A 181 4.12 0.14 -16.51
CA ASN A 181 4.81 1.22 -17.22
C ASN A 181 3.85 2.32 -17.72
N GLU A 182 2.64 1.95 -18.15
CA GLU A 182 1.64 2.92 -18.61
C GLU A 182 1.03 3.71 -17.46
N VAL A 183 0.58 3.04 -16.38
CA VAL A 183 -0.11 3.73 -15.29
C VAL A 183 0.83 4.54 -14.40
N PHE A 184 2.12 4.15 -14.33
CA PHE A 184 3.16 4.88 -13.60
C PHE A 184 4.05 5.73 -14.51
N LYS A 185 3.61 6.10 -15.72
CA LYS A 185 4.41 6.86 -16.68
C LYS A 185 4.92 8.22 -16.19
N SER A 186 4.28 8.82 -15.20
CA SER A 186 4.76 10.04 -14.52
C SER A 186 5.94 9.81 -13.56
N PHE A 187 6.30 8.55 -13.34
CA PHE A 187 7.43 8.15 -12.52
C PHE A 187 8.58 7.62 -13.39
N ASN A 188 9.81 7.82 -12.91
CA ASN A 188 10.96 7.08 -13.38
C ASN A 188 11.08 5.82 -12.54
N LEU A 189 10.62 4.68 -13.07
CA LEU A 189 10.68 3.40 -12.38
C LEU A 189 12.14 2.91 -12.37
N LEU A 190 12.76 2.90 -11.19
CA LEU A 190 14.13 2.45 -10.98
C LEU A 190 14.22 0.94 -10.96
N GLU A 191 13.20 0.31 -10.37
CA GLU A 191 13.13 -1.14 -10.21
C GLU A 191 11.69 -1.62 -10.42
N ILE A 192 11.54 -2.72 -11.15
CA ILE A 192 10.35 -3.57 -11.21
C ILE A 192 10.85 -5.00 -11.00
N TYR A 193 10.45 -5.64 -9.89
CA TYR A 193 10.97 -6.96 -9.53
C TYR A 193 9.95 -7.78 -8.74
N ASP A 194 10.22 -9.07 -8.64
CA ASP A 194 9.44 -9.97 -7.80
C ASP A 194 10.09 -10.03 -6.42
N ASP A 195 9.35 -9.63 -5.39
CA ASP A 195 9.84 -9.58 -4.02
C ASP A 195 9.87 -10.95 -3.34
N ARG A 196 10.44 -11.00 -2.13
CA ARG A 196 10.57 -12.25 -1.34
C ARG A 196 9.24 -12.78 -0.81
N THR A 197 8.15 -12.05 -0.98
CA THR A 197 6.80 -12.45 -0.59
C THR A 197 5.97 -12.95 -1.78
N ASN A 198 6.63 -13.13 -2.93
CA ASN A 198 6.04 -13.56 -4.20
C ASN A 198 5.05 -12.56 -4.79
N HIS A 199 5.29 -11.25 -4.54
CA HIS A 199 4.55 -10.15 -5.13
C HIS A 199 5.43 -9.36 -6.09
N ARG A 200 4.83 -8.60 -6.99
CA ARG A 200 5.51 -7.62 -7.82
C ARG A 200 5.73 -6.34 -7.04
N ALA A 201 6.97 -5.87 -6.98
CA ALA A 201 7.32 -4.60 -6.36
C ALA A 201 7.84 -3.60 -7.38
N ILE A 202 7.52 -2.33 -7.18
CA ILE A 202 8.09 -1.21 -7.93
C ILE A 202 8.72 -0.21 -6.97
N LEU A 203 9.86 0.33 -7.37
CA LEU A 203 10.52 1.48 -6.79
C LEU A 203 10.62 2.56 -7.85
N GLY A 204 10.09 3.75 -7.59
CA GLY A 204 10.07 4.83 -8.58
C GLY A 204 10.30 6.20 -7.96
N ILE A 205 10.72 7.15 -8.80
CA ILE A 205 10.89 8.56 -8.46
C ILE A 205 9.97 9.39 -9.35
N LYS A 206 9.20 10.27 -8.77
CA LYS A 206 8.36 11.22 -9.51
C LYS A 206 9.24 12.11 -10.38
N LYS A 207 8.86 12.26 -11.65
CA LYS A 207 9.56 13.10 -12.64
C LYS A 207 9.54 14.59 -12.32
#